data_a5e739ca64060061f5a79df1af311774
#
_entry.id   a5e739ca64060061f5a79df1af311774
#
_cell.length_a   1.000
_cell.length_b   1.000
_cell.length_c   1.000
_cell.angle_alpha   90.00
_cell.angle_beta   90.00
_cell.angle_gamma   90.00
#
_symmetry.space_group_name_H-M   'P 1'
#
loop_
_entity.id
_entity.type
_entity.pdbx_description
1 polymer ?
#
loop_
_entity_poly.entity_id
_entity_poly.type
_entity_poly.pdbx_seq_one_letter_code
_entity_poly.pdbx_strand_id
1 'polypeptide(L)'
;DIPLLVDANINTIRTYAAITNAAELNAFANAGIKVIMMLNENSYTWYVNQFKDHPAILMWEFGNEFNYHPEWFGNNIQNWYNILEDRASTVKALDPNHPVSTGHGEVPDSQALNSCPSVDVWGMNIYRWLSPDSAIDELAAMTDKAMYISEAGADSFNINSNSENQAQQAQATEIILNAIIDKSDICIGVTLFEFCDEWWKAGNPNQQDPGGFSNAIPYDNFANEEYW
;
A
#
# COMPACT_ATOMS: atom_id res chain seq x y z
N ASP A 1 16.24 -9.15 -6.86
CA ASP A 1 15.37 -7.95 -6.84
C ASP A 1 15.89 -6.86 -5.88
N ILE A 2 16.40 -7.19 -4.67
CA ILE A 2 16.93 -6.19 -3.73
C ILE A 2 17.94 -5.21 -4.35
N PRO A 3 18.91 -5.63 -5.19
CA PRO A 3 19.82 -4.67 -5.83
C PRO A 3 19.10 -3.61 -6.68
N LEU A 4 18.02 -3.97 -7.35
CA LEU A 4 17.22 -3.02 -8.13
C LEU A 4 16.51 -2.00 -7.24
N LEU A 5 15.99 -2.45 -6.10
CA LEU A 5 15.37 -1.56 -5.10
C LEU A 5 16.41 -0.57 -4.54
N VAL A 6 17.62 -1.04 -4.25
CA VAL A 6 18.71 -0.20 -3.76
C VAL A 6 19.14 0.81 -4.83
N ASP A 7 19.28 0.40 -6.09
CA ASP A 7 19.64 1.27 -7.21
C ASP A 7 18.57 2.35 -7.44
N ALA A 8 17.30 2.03 -7.20
CA ALA A 8 16.19 2.97 -7.25
C ALA A 8 16.05 3.84 -5.98
N ASN A 9 16.95 3.71 -4.99
CA ASN A 9 16.88 4.40 -3.70
C ASN A 9 15.61 4.10 -2.89
N ILE A 10 15.01 2.93 -3.06
CA ILE A 10 13.87 2.51 -2.27
C ILE A 10 14.34 2.18 -0.85
N ASN A 11 13.71 2.79 0.13
CA ASN A 11 14.01 2.57 1.54
C ASN A 11 12.97 1.75 2.29
N THR A 12 11.81 1.55 1.68
CA THR A 12 10.68 0.83 2.29
C THR A 12 9.90 0.08 1.21
N ILE A 13 9.49 -1.14 1.54
CA ILE A 13 8.54 -1.92 0.73
C ILE A 13 7.28 -2.20 1.55
N ARG A 14 6.18 -2.36 0.87
CA ARG A 14 4.91 -2.85 1.39
C ARG A 14 4.64 -4.24 0.81
N THR A 15 4.16 -5.16 1.63
CA THR A 15 3.84 -6.53 1.20
C THR A 15 2.34 -6.79 1.28
N TYR A 16 1.84 -7.72 0.45
CA TYR A 16 0.43 -8.15 0.47
C TYR A 16 0.23 -9.46 1.22
N ALA A 17 1.33 -10.06 1.69
CA ALA A 17 1.34 -11.24 2.55
C ALA A 17 2.52 -11.17 3.51
N ALA A 18 2.42 -11.87 4.63
CA ALA A 18 3.49 -11.90 5.61
C ALA A 18 4.73 -12.64 5.07
N ILE A 19 5.90 -12.02 5.21
CA ILE A 19 7.18 -12.68 4.95
C ILE A 19 7.46 -13.62 6.12
N THR A 20 7.52 -14.92 5.83
CA THR A 20 7.73 -15.96 6.84
C THR A 20 9.18 -16.40 6.97
N ASN A 21 10.01 -16.06 5.98
CA ASN A 21 11.39 -16.45 5.91
C ASN A 21 12.29 -15.36 6.51
N ALA A 22 12.88 -15.64 7.66
CA ALA A 22 13.80 -14.70 8.32
C ALA A 22 15.01 -14.32 7.44
N ALA A 23 15.44 -15.18 6.50
CA ALA A 23 16.54 -14.86 5.59
C ALA A 23 16.18 -13.76 4.59
N GLU A 24 14.91 -13.70 4.17
CA GLU A 24 14.40 -12.62 3.31
C GLU A 24 14.34 -11.30 4.08
N LEU A 25 13.81 -11.30 5.30
CA LEU A 25 13.83 -10.12 6.16
C LEU A 25 15.26 -9.63 6.45
N ASN A 26 16.19 -10.55 6.72
CA ASN A 26 17.60 -10.21 6.90
C ASN A 26 18.19 -9.56 5.63
N ALA A 27 17.81 -10.02 4.45
CA ALA A 27 18.31 -9.44 3.21
C ALA A 27 17.83 -7.98 3.03
N PHE A 28 16.55 -7.67 3.34
CA PHE A 28 16.05 -6.29 3.37
C PHE A 28 16.75 -5.45 4.43
N ALA A 29 16.89 -5.95 5.66
CA ALA A 29 17.60 -5.24 6.72
C ALA A 29 19.03 -4.89 6.35
N ASN A 30 19.77 -5.85 5.75
CA ASN A 30 21.16 -5.65 5.31
C ASN A 30 21.26 -4.62 4.18
N ALA A 31 20.23 -4.47 3.38
CA ALA A 31 20.14 -3.48 2.33
C ALA A 31 19.65 -2.09 2.83
N GLY A 32 19.29 -1.98 4.11
CA GLY A 32 18.73 -0.76 4.69
C GLY A 32 17.26 -0.53 4.33
N ILE A 33 16.59 -1.55 3.80
CA ILE A 33 15.18 -1.47 3.38
C ILE A 33 14.28 -1.92 4.52
N LYS A 34 13.25 -1.15 4.81
CA LYS A 34 12.20 -1.46 5.79
C LYS A 34 11.02 -2.15 5.13
N VAL A 35 10.23 -2.83 5.94
CA VAL A 35 9.06 -3.60 5.48
C VAL A 35 7.82 -3.16 6.25
N ILE A 36 6.80 -2.73 5.51
CA ILE A 36 5.42 -2.64 5.98
C ILE A 36 4.83 -4.04 5.81
N MET A 37 4.66 -4.75 6.92
CA MET A 37 4.34 -6.16 6.93
C MET A 37 2.83 -6.39 7.00
N MET A 38 2.25 -6.91 5.91
CA MET A 38 0.84 -7.31 5.89
C MET A 38 0.60 -8.55 6.75
N LEU A 39 -0.42 -8.50 7.61
CA LEU A 39 -0.80 -9.54 8.57
C LEU A 39 -2.30 -9.86 8.47
N ASN A 40 -2.70 -10.56 7.43
CA ASN A 40 -4.11 -10.93 7.22
C ASN A 40 -4.50 -12.29 7.85
N GLU A 41 -3.53 -13.11 8.14
CA GLU A 41 -3.71 -14.48 8.60
C GLU A 41 -4.17 -14.53 10.06
N ASN A 42 -4.87 -15.58 10.43
CA ASN A 42 -5.26 -15.83 11.81
C ASN A 42 -4.06 -16.05 12.77
N SER A 43 -2.88 -16.31 12.20
CA SER A 43 -1.62 -16.50 12.92
C SER A 43 -0.85 -15.19 13.16
N TYR A 44 -1.45 -14.02 12.94
CA TYR A 44 -0.77 -12.71 13.03
C TYR A 44 -0.03 -12.50 14.38
N THR A 45 -0.59 -12.96 15.48
CA THR A 45 0.07 -12.85 16.79
C THR A 45 1.38 -13.64 16.86
N TRP A 46 1.47 -14.76 16.14
CA TRP A 46 2.70 -15.52 16.02
C TRP A 46 3.75 -14.71 15.25
N TYR A 47 3.38 -14.09 14.12
CA TYR A 47 4.29 -13.25 13.31
C TYR A 47 4.83 -12.09 14.13
N VAL A 48 3.96 -11.37 14.82
CA VAL A 48 4.37 -10.24 15.66
C VAL A 48 5.36 -10.70 16.73
N ASN A 49 5.06 -11.77 17.47
CA ASN A 49 5.97 -12.29 18.50
C ASN A 49 7.31 -12.77 17.90
N GLN A 50 7.30 -13.32 16.69
CA GLN A 50 8.49 -13.82 16.03
C GLN A 50 9.40 -12.71 15.50
N PHE A 51 8.82 -11.61 14.99
CA PHE A 51 9.56 -10.64 14.20
C PHE A 51 9.54 -9.21 14.75
N LYS A 52 8.87 -8.92 15.88
CA LYS A 52 8.78 -7.56 16.42
C LYS A 52 10.12 -6.91 16.77
N ASP A 53 11.16 -7.69 17.00
CA ASP A 53 12.50 -7.19 17.27
C ASP A 53 13.40 -7.19 16.00
N HIS A 54 12.83 -7.54 14.84
CA HIS A 54 13.59 -7.65 13.61
C HIS A 54 13.81 -6.27 12.98
N PRO A 55 15.06 -5.88 12.63
CA PRO A 55 15.39 -4.53 12.19
C PRO A 55 14.76 -4.12 10.86
N ALA A 56 14.25 -5.06 10.06
CA ALA A 56 13.54 -4.74 8.81
C ALA A 56 12.11 -4.27 9.07
N ILE A 57 11.47 -4.64 10.17
CA ILE A 57 10.08 -4.25 10.39
C ILE A 57 9.97 -2.75 10.60
N LEU A 58 9.07 -2.11 9.86
CA LEU A 58 8.70 -0.71 10.01
C LEU A 58 7.38 -0.57 10.77
N MET A 59 6.36 -1.27 10.29
CA MET A 59 5.03 -1.31 10.90
C MET A 59 4.27 -2.56 10.48
N TRP A 60 3.20 -2.85 11.20
CA TRP A 60 2.27 -3.94 10.94
C TRP A 60 1.06 -3.40 10.21
N GLU A 61 0.57 -4.13 9.21
CA GLU A 61 -0.58 -3.70 8.44
C GLU A 61 -1.63 -4.80 8.33
N PHE A 62 -2.91 -4.42 8.35
CA PHE A 62 -4.04 -5.32 8.15
C PHE A 62 -4.96 -4.83 7.05
N GLY A 63 -5.31 -5.72 6.13
CA GLY A 63 -6.25 -5.45 5.05
C GLY A 63 -5.69 -4.56 3.96
N ASN A 64 -6.06 -4.89 2.73
CA ASN A 64 -5.86 -4.04 1.57
C ASN A 64 -7.22 -3.82 0.93
N GLU A 65 -7.71 -2.59 0.92
CA GLU A 65 -8.99 -2.19 0.32
C GLU A 65 -10.22 -2.98 0.80
N PHE A 66 -10.16 -3.56 1.99
CA PHE A 66 -11.28 -4.35 2.53
C PHE A 66 -12.54 -3.51 2.74
N ASN A 67 -12.41 -2.18 2.79
CA ASN A 67 -13.54 -1.26 2.81
C ASN A 67 -14.40 -1.30 1.53
N TYR A 68 -13.85 -1.75 0.40
CA TYR A 68 -14.61 -1.94 -0.84
C TYR A 68 -15.34 -3.28 -0.91
N HIS A 69 -15.08 -4.19 0.05
CA HIS A 69 -15.58 -5.55 0.06
C HIS A 69 -16.47 -5.88 1.27
N PRO A 70 -17.55 -5.12 1.52
CA PRO A 70 -18.46 -5.43 2.63
C PRO A 70 -19.05 -6.84 2.56
N GLU A 71 -19.14 -7.42 1.35
CA GLU A 71 -19.62 -8.79 1.14
C GLU A 71 -18.76 -9.86 1.84
N TRP A 72 -17.47 -9.60 2.05
CA TRP A 72 -16.59 -10.49 2.81
C TRP A 72 -16.87 -10.46 4.32
N PHE A 73 -17.61 -9.46 4.75
CA PHE A 73 -17.92 -9.17 6.15
C PHE A 73 -19.44 -9.19 6.43
N GLY A 74 -20.18 -10.03 5.68
CA GLY A 74 -21.63 -10.17 5.82
C GLY A 74 -22.43 -8.95 5.35
N ASN A 75 -21.96 -8.28 4.30
CA ASN A 75 -22.51 -7.03 3.75
C ASN A 75 -22.57 -5.87 4.75
N ASN A 76 -21.67 -5.86 5.73
CA ASN A 76 -21.60 -4.81 6.72
C ASN A 76 -20.12 -4.45 6.99
N ILE A 77 -19.68 -3.32 6.49
CA ILE A 77 -18.29 -2.88 6.63
C ILE A 77 -17.89 -2.64 8.08
N GLN A 78 -18.84 -2.36 8.98
CA GLN A 78 -18.55 -2.23 10.41
C GLN A 78 -17.94 -3.51 10.99
N ASN A 79 -18.28 -4.67 10.44
CA ASN A 79 -17.69 -5.93 10.88
C ASN A 79 -16.18 -5.98 10.56
N TRP A 80 -15.76 -5.44 9.41
CA TRP A 80 -14.34 -5.27 9.11
C TRP A 80 -13.67 -4.32 10.11
N TYR A 81 -14.24 -3.16 10.35
CA TYR A 81 -13.65 -2.20 11.28
C TYR A 81 -13.55 -2.76 12.72
N ASN A 82 -14.52 -3.55 13.15
CA ASN A 82 -14.43 -4.25 14.44
C ASN A 82 -13.28 -5.27 14.48
N ILE A 83 -13.07 -6.02 13.38
CA ILE A 83 -11.94 -6.96 13.26
C ILE A 83 -10.61 -6.21 13.23
N LEU A 84 -10.52 -5.10 12.49
CA LEU A 84 -9.32 -4.28 12.39
C LEU A 84 -8.95 -3.72 13.78
N GLU A 85 -9.90 -3.16 14.49
CA GLU A 85 -9.67 -2.61 15.83
C GLU A 85 -9.21 -3.70 16.83
N ASP A 86 -9.86 -4.86 16.84
CA ASP A 86 -9.46 -6.00 17.68
C ASP A 86 -8.02 -6.44 17.40
N ARG A 87 -7.66 -6.57 16.13
CA ARG A 87 -6.30 -6.93 15.70
C ARG A 87 -5.28 -5.85 16.04
N ALA A 88 -5.60 -4.60 15.74
CA ALA A 88 -4.71 -3.46 16.00
C ALA A 88 -4.41 -3.34 17.50
N SER A 89 -5.43 -3.36 18.33
CA SER A 89 -5.27 -3.30 19.80
C SER A 89 -4.47 -4.47 20.34
N THR A 90 -4.69 -5.68 19.80
CA THR A 90 -3.93 -6.88 20.18
C THR A 90 -2.45 -6.74 19.81
N VAL A 91 -2.15 -6.27 18.57
CA VAL A 91 -0.76 -6.08 18.13
C VAL A 91 -0.06 -5.02 18.97
N LYS A 92 -0.71 -3.90 19.26
CA LYS A 92 -0.13 -2.85 20.14
C LYS A 92 0.19 -3.36 21.55
N ALA A 93 -0.58 -4.31 22.06
CA ALA A 93 -0.28 -4.94 23.34
C ALA A 93 0.93 -5.91 23.27
N LEU A 94 1.15 -6.55 22.12
CA LEU A 94 2.28 -7.46 21.88
C LEU A 94 3.56 -6.73 21.49
N ASP A 95 3.42 -5.64 20.77
CA ASP A 95 4.51 -4.83 20.22
C ASP A 95 4.16 -3.33 20.32
N PRO A 96 4.54 -2.69 21.41
CA PRO A 96 4.31 -1.25 21.59
C PRO A 96 5.29 -0.37 20.78
N ASN A 97 6.27 -0.95 20.10
CA ASN A 97 7.34 -0.20 19.44
C ASN A 97 7.05 0.08 17.95
N HIS A 98 6.24 -0.76 17.31
CA HIS A 98 5.90 -0.57 15.91
C HIS A 98 4.44 -0.15 15.76
N PRO A 99 4.16 0.84 14.90
CA PRO A 99 2.80 1.28 14.64
C PRO A 99 2.00 0.21 13.89
N VAL A 100 0.68 0.30 14.01
CA VAL A 100 -0.27 -0.52 13.27
C VAL A 100 -0.97 0.33 12.21
N SER A 101 -1.05 -0.20 11.00
CA SER A 101 -1.63 0.40 9.82
C SER A 101 -2.73 -0.45 9.19
N THR A 102 -3.42 0.13 8.23
CA THR A 102 -4.31 -0.54 7.27
C THR A 102 -4.17 0.13 5.91
N GLY A 103 -4.24 -0.63 4.81
CA GLY A 103 -4.35 -0.07 3.45
C GLY A 103 -5.82 0.15 3.11
N HIS A 104 -6.30 1.36 3.25
CA HIS A 104 -7.68 1.74 2.96
C HIS A 104 -7.82 2.20 1.51
N GLY A 105 -8.79 1.66 0.79
CA GLY A 105 -9.16 2.18 -0.53
C GLY A 105 -9.75 3.57 -0.40
N GLU A 106 -9.10 4.58 -1.01
CA GLU A 106 -9.45 5.99 -0.85
C GLU A 106 -9.31 6.50 0.59
N VAL A 107 -9.74 7.73 0.81
CA VAL A 107 -9.69 8.39 2.13
C VAL A 107 -10.65 7.72 3.11
N PRO A 108 -10.21 7.31 4.30
CA PRO A 108 -11.09 6.74 5.30
C PRO A 108 -12.12 7.77 5.78
N ASP A 109 -13.36 7.33 5.89
CA ASP A 109 -14.44 8.16 6.39
C ASP A 109 -14.48 8.24 7.93
N SER A 110 -15.38 9.04 8.45
CA SER A 110 -15.56 9.19 9.90
C SER A 110 -15.96 7.88 10.59
N GLN A 111 -16.62 6.96 9.89
CA GLN A 111 -16.97 5.65 10.46
C GLN A 111 -15.70 4.81 10.67
N ALA A 112 -14.83 4.74 9.68
CA ALA A 112 -13.56 4.04 9.77
C ALA A 112 -12.69 4.62 10.90
N LEU A 113 -12.49 5.94 10.89
CA LEU A 113 -11.67 6.65 11.89
C LEU A 113 -12.16 6.44 13.31
N ASN A 114 -13.47 6.54 13.53
CA ASN A 114 -14.05 6.39 14.88
C ASN A 114 -14.08 4.93 15.35
N SER A 115 -14.17 3.98 14.43
CA SER A 115 -14.23 2.56 14.75
C SER A 115 -12.86 1.94 15.05
N CYS A 116 -11.78 2.55 14.59
CA CYS A 116 -10.43 2.00 14.66
C CYS A 116 -9.44 2.92 15.40
N PRO A 117 -9.69 3.25 16.68
CA PRO A 117 -8.80 4.14 17.44
C PRO A 117 -7.39 3.56 17.64
N SER A 118 -7.22 2.24 17.59
CA SER A 118 -5.92 1.57 17.74
C SER A 118 -5.07 1.56 16.46
N VAL A 119 -5.62 1.91 15.30
CA VAL A 119 -4.82 2.14 14.09
C VAL A 119 -4.02 3.42 14.28
N ASP A 120 -2.70 3.33 14.15
CA ASP A 120 -1.77 4.45 14.36
C ASP A 120 -1.52 5.24 13.08
N VAL A 121 -1.42 4.54 11.95
CA VAL A 121 -1.10 5.12 10.65
C VAL A 121 -2.14 4.67 9.63
N TRP A 122 -2.77 5.61 8.95
CA TRP A 122 -3.70 5.29 7.88
C TRP A 122 -2.96 5.26 6.54
N GLY A 123 -2.89 4.08 5.92
CA GLY A 123 -2.48 3.92 4.53
C GLY A 123 -3.68 4.17 3.61
N MET A 124 -3.46 4.91 2.54
CA MET A 124 -4.48 5.21 1.55
C MET A 124 -4.01 4.78 0.17
N ASN A 125 -4.79 3.96 -0.52
CA ASN A 125 -4.59 3.65 -1.93
C ASN A 125 -5.26 4.74 -2.76
N ILE A 126 -4.46 5.61 -3.39
CA ILE A 126 -4.96 6.83 -4.06
C ILE A 126 -4.59 6.83 -5.53
N TYR A 127 -5.61 6.73 -6.36
CA TYR A 127 -5.54 6.78 -7.81
C TYR A 127 -6.37 7.95 -8.37
N ARG A 128 -6.14 9.14 -7.81
CA ARG A 128 -6.80 10.39 -8.22
C ARG A 128 -5.97 11.12 -9.28
N TRP A 129 -5.76 10.48 -10.41
CA TRP A 129 -4.87 10.99 -11.46
C TRP A 129 -3.45 11.24 -10.89
N LEU A 130 -2.86 12.41 -11.17
CA LEU A 130 -1.53 12.79 -10.68
C LEU A 130 -1.56 13.59 -9.37
N SER A 131 -2.69 13.66 -8.67
CA SER A 131 -2.87 14.53 -7.50
C SER A 131 -3.32 13.77 -6.25
N PRO A 132 -2.46 12.96 -5.63
CA PRO A 132 -2.76 12.34 -4.33
C PRO A 132 -2.80 13.35 -3.18
N ASP A 133 -2.27 14.56 -3.36
CA ASP A 133 -2.23 15.65 -2.40
C ASP A 133 -3.62 16.03 -1.87
N SER A 134 -4.63 16.04 -2.73
CA SER A 134 -6.01 16.33 -2.32
C SER A 134 -6.54 15.32 -1.30
N ALA A 135 -6.19 14.04 -1.41
CA ALA A 135 -6.57 13.01 -0.46
C ALA A 135 -5.84 13.19 0.89
N ILE A 136 -4.59 13.63 0.85
CA ILE A 136 -3.82 13.94 2.05
C ILE A 136 -4.46 15.10 2.82
N ASP A 137 -4.82 16.18 2.14
CA ASP A 137 -5.50 17.32 2.75
C ASP A 137 -6.88 16.94 3.31
N GLU A 138 -7.61 16.08 2.60
CA GLU A 138 -8.92 15.60 3.02
C GLU A 138 -8.84 14.80 4.33
N LEU A 139 -7.88 13.87 4.45
CA LEU A 139 -7.69 13.12 5.68
C LEU A 139 -7.17 14.00 6.82
N ALA A 140 -6.22 14.89 6.55
CA ALA A 140 -5.70 15.82 7.54
C ALA A 140 -6.77 16.76 8.14
N ALA A 141 -7.81 17.05 7.38
CA ALA A 141 -8.96 17.81 7.90
C ALA A 141 -9.85 17.03 8.87
N MET A 142 -9.73 15.70 8.90
CA MET A 142 -10.57 14.82 9.72
C MET A 142 -9.87 14.24 10.95
N THR A 143 -8.53 14.13 10.93
CA THR A 143 -7.77 13.47 11.99
C THR A 143 -6.33 13.99 12.06
N ASP A 144 -5.75 13.94 13.27
CA ASP A 144 -4.33 14.20 13.51
C ASP A 144 -3.47 12.91 13.45
N LYS A 145 -4.05 11.78 13.06
CA LYS A 145 -3.29 10.53 12.94
C LYS A 145 -2.30 10.61 11.77
N ALA A 146 -1.18 9.94 11.93
CA ALA A 146 -0.21 9.80 10.85
C ALA A 146 -0.85 9.07 9.64
N MET A 147 -0.40 9.42 8.44
CA MET A 147 -0.87 8.83 7.19
C MET A 147 0.27 8.64 6.21
N TYR A 148 0.08 7.72 5.28
CA TYR A 148 0.94 7.54 4.12
C TYR A 148 0.10 7.14 2.91
N ILE A 149 0.64 7.28 1.72
CA ILE A 149 0.02 6.73 0.50
C ILE A 149 0.50 5.30 0.35
N SER A 150 -0.39 4.34 0.62
CA SER A 150 -0.08 2.91 0.57
C SER A 150 -0.05 2.35 -0.85
N GLU A 151 -0.72 3.02 -1.78
CA GLU A 151 -0.60 2.79 -3.20
C GLU A 151 -0.83 4.09 -3.98
N ALA A 152 0.04 4.34 -4.91
CA ALA A 152 -0.12 5.28 -6.01
C ALA A 152 0.82 4.84 -7.13
N GLY A 153 0.44 5.03 -8.36
CA GLY A 153 1.24 4.62 -9.49
C GLY A 153 0.77 5.23 -10.80
N ALA A 154 1.47 4.89 -11.87
CA ALA A 154 1.17 5.33 -13.21
C ALA A 154 1.55 4.24 -14.21
N ASP A 155 0.63 3.96 -15.13
CA ASP A 155 0.82 2.96 -16.17
C ASP A 155 1.95 3.31 -17.12
N SER A 156 2.71 2.31 -17.53
CA SER A 156 3.63 2.42 -18.66
C SER A 156 2.94 2.14 -20.01
N PHE A 157 1.84 1.38 -20.00
CA PHE A 157 1.17 0.98 -21.24
C PHE A 157 0.13 2.00 -21.67
N ASN A 158 0.21 2.43 -22.93
CA ASN A 158 -0.77 3.31 -23.56
C ASN A 158 -1.61 2.53 -24.57
N ILE A 159 -2.87 2.27 -24.22
CA ILE A 159 -3.78 1.49 -25.07
C ILE A 159 -4.08 2.15 -26.42
N ASN A 160 -4.03 3.48 -26.51
CA ASN A 160 -4.32 4.18 -27.75
C ASN A 160 -3.21 3.97 -28.79
N SER A 161 -1.96 3.85 -28.35
CA SER A 161 -0.82 3.53 -29.22
C SER A 161 -0.52 2.04 -29.23
N ASN A 162 -1.15 1.25 -28.36
CA ASN A 162 -0.89 -0.17 -28.14
C ASN A 162 0.61 -0.45 -27.94
N SER A 163 1.24 0.33 -27.06
CA SER A 163 2.68 0.22 -26.79
C SER A 163 3.04 0.83 -25.44
N GLU A 164 4.12 0.36 -24.87
CA GLU A 164 4.71 0.96 -23.67
C GLU A 164 5.22 2.38 -23.94
N ASN A 165 5.11 3.23 -22.93
CA ASN A 165 5.68 4.57 -22.89
C ASN A 165 6.30 4.83 -21.50
N GLN A 166 7.40 4.20 -21.22
CA GLN A 166 8.12 4.29 -19.94
C GLN A 166 8.55 5.75 -19.60
N ALA A 167 8.82 6.56 -20.61
CA ALA A 167 9.15 7.97 -20.38
C ALA A 167 7.97 8.75 -19.80
N GLN A 168 6.77 8.40 -20.22
CA GLN A 168 5.54 9.00 -19.70
C GLN A 168 5.21 8.48 -18.30
N GLN A 169 5.38 7.19 -18.04
CA GLN A 169 5.27 6.61 -16.71
C GLN A 169 6.23 7.31 -15.74
N ALA A 170 7.49 7.49 -16.12
CA ALA A 170 8.47 8.17 -15.30
C ALA A 170 8.06 9.62 -14.98
N GLN A 171 7.57 10.36 -15.97
CA GLN A 171 7.08 11.73 -15.79
C GLN A 171 5.87 11.78 -14.85
N ALA A 172 4.93 10.87 -15.00
CA ALA A 172 3.74 10.79 -14.16
C ALA A 172 4.11 10.42 -12.72
N THR A 173 5.00 9.45 -12.55
CA THR A 173 5.53 9.06 -11.23
C THR A 173 6.23 10.22 -10.54
N GLU A 174 7.03 11.01 -11.28
CA GLU A 174 7.68 12.22 -10.73
C GLU A 174 6.64 13.23 -10.22
N ILE A 175 5.56 13.46 -10.96
CA ILE A 175 4.50 14.39 -10.55
C ILE A 175 3.80 13.88 -9.26
N ILE A 176 3.46 12.58 -9.21
CA ILE A 176 2.85 11.95 -8.04
C ILE A 176 3.77 12.09 -6.83
N LEU A 177 5.05 11.75 -6.98
CA LEU A 177 6.01 11.84 -5.88
C LEU A 177 6.20 13.27 -5.38
N ASN A 178 6.29 14.25 -6.28
CA ASN A 178 6.41 15.65 -5.89
C ASN A 178 5.18 16.14 -5.13
N ALA A 179 3.96 15.77 -5.55
CA ALA A 179 2.75 16.09 -4.83
C ALA A 179 2.73 15.55 -3.39
N ILE A 180 3.27 14.34 -3.17
CA ILE A 180 3.38 13.74 -1.84
C ILE A 180 4.51 14.40 -1.03
N ILE A 181 5.65 14.67 -1.65
CA ILE A 181 6.80 15.33 -1.01
C ILE A 181 6.42 16.73 -0.51
N ASP A 182 5.64 17.47 -1.28
CA ASP A 182 5.14 18.80 -0.91
C ASP A 182 4.22 18.76 0.35
N LYS A 183 3.73 17.58 0.73
CA LYS A 183 2.92 17.31 1.92
C LYS A 183 3.68 16.52 3.01
N SER A 184 5.00 16.48 2.96
CA SER A 184 5.83 15.68 3.86
C SER A 184 5.78 16.09 5.34
N ASP A 185 5.15 17.20 5.65
CA ASP A 185 4.83 17.62 7.01
C ASP A 185 3.65 16.85 7.63
N ILE A 186 2.78 16.26 6.81
CA ILE A 186 1.60 15.50 7.26
C ILE A 186 1.54 14.08 6.71
N CYS A 187 2.15 13.79 5.56
CA CYS A 187 2.22 12.48 4.94
C CYS A 187 3.63 11.89 5.08
N ILE A 188 3.75 10.72 5.73
CA ILE A 188 5.06 10.15 6.07
C ILE A 188 5.76 9.43 4.92
N GLY A 189 5.08 9.21 3.80
CA GLY A 189 5.69 8.56 2.62
C GLY A 189 4.70 7.95 1.66
N VAL A 190 5.24 7.18 0.73
CA VAL A 190 4.50 6.44 -0.28
C VAL A 190 5.14 5.10 -0.57
N THR A 191 4.34 4.10 -0.85
CA THR A 191 4.76 2.88 -1.54
C THR A 191 4.12 2.89 -2.93
N LEU A 192 4.98 2.95 -3.96
CA LEU A 192 4.50 2.93 -5.34
C LEU A 192 3.97 1.55 -5.71
N PHE A 193 2.87 1.52 -6.37
CA PHE A 193 2.29 0.33 -6.96
C PHE A 193 2.54 0.39 -8.48
N GLU A 194 3.36 -0.54 -9.03
CA GLU A 194 3.99 -1.59 -8.29
C GLU A 194 5.43 -1.89 -8.79
N PHE A 195 6.11 -2.86 -8.15
CA PHE A 195 7.50 -3.16 -8.47
C PHE A 195 7.67 -3.90 -9.80
N CYS A 196 6.68 -4.71 -10.20
CA CYS A 196 6.72 -5.49 -11.43
C CYS A 196 5.31 -5.85 -11.90
N ASP A 197 5.15 -6.01 -13.21
CA ASP A 197 3.90 -6.41 -13.83
C ASP A 197 3.34 -7.71 -13.25
N GLU A 198 2.05 -7.75 -12.98
CA GLU A 198 1.35 -8.90 -12.43
C GLU A 198 0.55 -9.68 -13.49
N TRP A 199 1.24 -10.21 -14.49
CA TRP A 199 0.62 -10.91 -15.63
C TRP A 199 -0.42 -11.96 -15.26
N TRP A 200 -0.26 -12.60 -14.09
CA TRP A 200 -1.19 -13.62 -13.60
C TRP A 200 -2.59 -13.08 -13.29
N LYS A 201 -2.76 -11.80 -13.08
CA LYS A 201 -4.06 -11.20 -12.79
C LYS A 201 -5.00 -11.23 -14.00
N ALA A 202 -4.47 -11.16 -15.22
CA ALA A 202 -5.24 -11.35 -16.45
C ALA A 202 -5.64 -12.80 -16.74
N GLY A 203 -5.19 -13.74 -15.91
CA GLY A 203 -5.58 -15.15 -15.99
C GLY A 203 -4.65 -16.04 -16.80
N ASN A 204 -3.62 -15.51 -17.45
CA ASN A 204 -2.60 -16.29 -18.14
C ASN A 204 -1.19 -15.83 -17.76
N PRO A 205 -0.53 -16.50 -16.80
CA PRO A 205 0.78 -16.06 -16.30
C PRO A 205 1.93 -16.15 -17.33
N ASN A 206 1.67 -16.67 -18.51
CA ASN A 206 2.68 -16.81 -19.58
C ASN A 206 2.44 -15.85 -20.74
N GLN A 207 1.46 -15.02 -20.65
CA GLN A 207 1.11 -14.08 -21.70
C GLN A 207 0.71 -12.76 -21.09
N GLN A 208 1.46 -11.74 -21.40
CA GLN A 208 1.13 -10.38 -21.02
C GLN A 208 -0.19 -9.97 -21.67
N ASP A 209 -1.11 -9.46 -20.86
CA ASP A 209 -2.36 -8.90 -21.31
C ASP A 209 -2.27 -7.37 -21.15
N PRO A 210 -2.29 -6.60 -22.23
CA PRO A 210 -2.18 -5.15 -22.14
C PRO A 210 -3.36 -4.48 -21.42
N GLY A 211 -4.20 -5.24 -20.78
CA GLY A 211 -5.33 -4.74 -20.03
C GLY A 211 -6.36 -4.14 -20.94
N GLY A 212 -6.80 -3.01 -20.73
CA GLY A 212 -7.69 -2.56 -21.73
C GLY A 212 -8.38 -1.25 -21.51
N PHE A 213 -7.99 -0.51 -20.54
CA PHE A 213 -8.80 0.64 -20.17
C PHE A 213 -8.05 1.95 -20.17
N SER A 214 -6.74 1.93 -20.19
CA SER A 214 -6.03 3.16 -20.20
C SER A 214 -6.19 3.87 -21.53
N ASN A 215 -6.88 4.93 -21.50
CA ASN A 215 -6.95 5.80 -22.65
C ASN A 215 -6.51 7.22 -22.33
N ALA A 216 -6.02 7.39 -21.11
CA ALA A 216 -5.50 8.66 -20.68
C ALA A 216 -4.17 8.45 -19.99
N ILE A 217 -3.29 9.31 -20.31
CA ILE A 217 -2.08 9.47 -19.59
C ILE A 217 -2.42 10.20 -18.29
N PRO A 218 -2.02 9.64 -17.23
CA PRO A 218 -1.18 8.49 -16.98
C PRO A 218 -1.94 7.23 -16.64
N TYR A 219 -3.14 7.05 -17.06
CA TYR A 219 -3.98 6.09 -16.48
C TYR A 219 -5.06 5.49 -17.21
N ASP A 220 -5.40 4.34 -16.75
CA ASP A 220 -6.77 3.91 -16.74
C ASP A 220 -7.30 3.76 -15.31
N ASN A 221 -8.61 3.62 -15.19
CA ASN A 221 -9.27 3.39 -13.92
C ASN A 221 -9.33 1.90 -13.57
N PHE A 222 -8.75 1.04 -14.40
CA PHE A 222 -8.82 -0.41 -14.28
C PHE A 222 -7.58 -1.01 -14.90
N ALA A 223 -6.44 -0.71 -14.35
CA ALA A 223 -5.26 -1.43 -14.68
C ALA A 223 -5.51 -2.90 -14.43
N ASN A 224 -5.21 -3.73 -15.41
CA ASN A 224 -5.08 -5.16 -15.16
C ASN A 224 -3.74 -5.45 -14.46
N GLU A 225 -3.01 -4.38 -14.16
CA GLU A 225 -1.79 -4.42 -13.38
C GLU A 225 -0.65 -5.19 -14.05
N GLU A 226 -0.62 -5.16 -15.39
CA GLU A 226 0.43 -5.82 -16.17
C GLU A 226 1.54 -4.88 -16.60
N TYR A 227 1.34 -3.55 -16.48
CA TYR A 227 2.26 -2.53 -16.99
C TYR A 227 2.44 -1.34 -16.04
N TRP A 228 2.54 -1.62 -14.79
CA TRP A 228 2.77 -0.56 -13.79
C TRP A 228 4.18 -0.03 -13.75
#